data_11b00f4073a2df57055eebe819613e1e
#
_entry.id   11b00f4073a2df57055eebe819613e1e
#
_cell.length_a   1.000
_cell.length_b   1.000
_cell.length_c   1.000
_cell.angle_alpha   90.00
_cell.angle_beta   90.00
_cell.angle_gamma   90.00
#
_symmetry.space_group_name_H-M   'P 1'
#
loop_
_entity.id
_entity.type
_entity.pdbx_description
1 polymer ?
#
loop_
_entity_poly.entity_id
_entity_poly.type
_entity_poly.pdbx_seq_one_letter_code
_entity_poly.pdbx_strand_id
1 'polypeptide(L)'
;MRGCKGARGVGCGHLGADVPAGRGWARAAPAGARLDRARAIIGVSACTIIELAALELLVSSGVLVVCVGGGGIPVVLDQHQRLHGIEAVIDKDLSAALLATQLDADALLMLTDVPNVEAGWGTPQARPLTDVTADELRMLKFAPGSMAPKIEAACRFIEATGGIAAIGALADAPALLRGDRGTRITAPTSSPPGA
;
A
#
# COMPACT_ATOMS: atom_id res chain seq x y z
N MET A 1 -28.52 4.89 13.48
CA MET A 1 -28.00 3.82 14.35
C MET A 1 -28.03 2.51 13.58
N ARG A 2 -26.94 2.10 12.97
CA ARG A 2 -26.73 0.75 12.43
C ARG A 2 -25.39 0.27 12.95
N GLY A 3 -25.44 -0.83 13.73
CA GLY A 3 -24.35 -1.34 14.53
C GLY A 3 -23.19 -1.88 13.68
N CYS A 4 -21.99 -1.55 14.09
CA CYS A 4 -20.76 -2.19 13.69
C CYS A 4 -20.79 -3.67 14.09
N LYS A 5 -20.90 -4.58 13.12
CA LYS A 5 -20.60 -6.00 13.33
C LYS A 5 -19.15 -6.26 12.95
N GLY A 6 -18.38 -6.59 13.96
CA GLY A 6 -17.10 -7.22 14.05
C GLY A 6 -16.38 -7.65 12.77
N ALA A 7 -15.42 -6.85 12.33
CA ALA A 7 -14.31 -7.35 11.56
C ALA A 7 -13.39 -8.10 12.53
N ARG A 8 -13.22 -9.40 12.33
CA ARG A 8 -12.20 -10.20 13.01
C ARG A 8 -10.84 -9.67 12.58
N GLY A 9 -10.09 -9.12 13.54
CA GLY A 9 -8.81 -8.51 13.33
C GLY A 9 -7.82 -9.45 12.67
N VAL A 10 -7.36 -9.06 11.50
CA VAL A 10 -6.00 -9.40 11.08
C VAL A 10 -5.13 -8.56 12.00
N GLY A 11 -4.49 -9.22 12.97
CA GLY A 11 -3.64 -8.55 13.94
C GLY A 11 -2.55 -7.79 13.22
N CYS A 12 -2.66 -6.48 13.18
CA CYS A 12 -1.51 -5.62 13.02
C CYS A 12 -0.65 -5.90 14.25
N GLY A 13 0.37 -6.75 14.08
CA GLY A 13 1.31 -7.04 15.15
C GLY A 13 1.80 -5.70 15.67
N HIS A 14 1.47 -5.39 16.92
CA HIS A 14 2.09 -4.32 17.65
C HIS A 14 3.59 -4.46 17.47
N LEU A 15 4.22 -3.54 16.75
CA LEU A 15 5.68 -3.40 16.72
C LEU A 15 6.21 -2.98 18.11
N GLY A 16 5.49 -3.33 19.16
CA GLY A 16 5.73 -2.92 20.54
C GLY A 16 6.24 -4.01 21.48
N ALA A 17 6.27 -5.30 21.14
CA ALA A 17 6.67 -6.29 22.13
C ALA A 17 7.53 -7.48 21.65
N ASP A 18 7.58 -7.81 20.37
CA ASP A 18 8.29 -9.00 19.86
C ASP A 18 9.23 -8.72 18.69
N VAL A 19 10.04 -7.68 18.80
CA VAL A 19 11.25 -7.56 18.02
C VAL A 19 12.30 -8.40 18.75
N PRO A 20 12.76 -9.53 18.21
CA PRO A 20 13.74 -10.36 18.89
C PRO A 20 15.00 -9.53 19.15
N ALA A 21 15.45 -9.53 20.38
CA ALA A 21 16.70 -8.91 20.84
C ALA A 21 17.91 -9.67 20.25
N GLY A 22 18.05 -9.59 18.96
CA GLY A 22 19.11 -10.31 18.27
C GLY A 22 19.41 -9.67 16.93
N ARG A 23 20.46 -8.86 16.94
CA ARG A 23 21.12 -8.20 15.80
C ARG A 23 20.53 -6.86 15.34
N GLY A 24 20.90 -5.80 16.06
CA GLY A 24 21.19 -4.49 15.46
C GLY A 24 20.01 -3.68 14.95
N TRP A 25 18.93 -3.61 15.66
CA TRP A 25 17.84 -2.67 15.40
C TRP A 25 18.25 -1.28 15.85
N ALA A 26 18.03 -0.31 14.98
CA ALA A 26 18.37 1.06 15.22
C ALA A 26 17.72 1.56 16.51
N ARG A 27 18.53 2.06 17.43
CA ARG A 27 18.06 2.87 18.57
C ARG A 27 17.46 4.14 18.00
N ALA A 28 16.32 4.57 18.54
CA ALA A 28 15.78 5.89 18.23
C ALA A 28 16.90 6.92 18.40
N ALA A 29 17.25 7.61 17.33
CA ALA A 29 18.29 8.62 17.38
C ALA A 29 17.81 9.80 18.23
N PRO A 30 18.66 10.33 19.16
CA PRO A 30 18.31 11.54 19.87
C PRO A 30 18.18 12.70 18.88
N ALA A 31 17.21 13.60 19.13
CA ALA A 31 17.01 14.79 18.33
C ALA A 31 18.34 15.55 18.18
N GLY A 32 18.86 15.65 16.94
CA GLY A 32 20.13 16.30 16.63
C GLY A 32 21.27 15.38 16.20
N ALA A 33 21.10 14.06 16.19
CA ALA A 33 22.12 13.14 15.66
C ALA A 33 22.25 13.33 14.15
N ARG A 34 23.47 13.60 13.66
CA ARG A 34 23.80 13.55 12.23
C ARG A 34 23.51 12.14 11.72
N LEU A 35 22.75 12.07 10.66
CA LEU A 35 22.52 10.84 9.88
C LEU A 35 23.86 10.32 9.35
N ASP A 36 24.53 9.50 10.13
CA ASP A 36 25.58 8.64 9.57
C ASP A 36 24.90 7.63 8.62
N ARG A 37 25.47 7.47 7.44
CA ARG A 37 24.99 6.72 6.27
C ARG A 37 24.69 5.22 6.47
N ALA A 38 24.30 4.80 7.63
CA ALA A 38 24.21 3.39 7.94
C ALA A 38 22.79 2.96 8.29
N ARG A 39 22.13 2.32 7.34
CA ARG A 39 21.03 1.39 7.53
C ARG A 39 19.64 1.98 7.76
N ALA A 40 19.18 2.81 6.83
CA ALA A 40 17.73 2.97 6.69
C ALA A 40 17.10 1.61 6.35
N ILE A 41 16.11 1.20 7.12
CA ILE A 41 15.28 0.04 6.76
C ILE A 41 14.38 0.52 5.62
N ILE A 42 14.64 0.02 4.40
CA ILE A 42 13.91 0.42 3.20
C ILE A 42 12.68 -0.47 3.01
N GLY A 43 11.57 0.13 2.59
CA GLY A 43 10.37 -0.62 2.21
C GLY A 43 9.51 -1.10 3.38
N VAL A 44 9.51 -0.39 4.50
CA VAL A 44 8.66 -0.69 5.65
C VAL A 44 7.20 -0.38 5.31
N SER A 45 6.29 -1.27 5.68
CA SER A 45 4.85 -1.03 5.63
C SER A 45 4.42 -0.26 6.89
N ALA A 46 3.73 0.86 6.72
CA ALA A 46 3.08 1.55 7.82
C ALA A 46 1.83 0.75 8.27
N CYS A 47 1.48 0.86 9.56
CA CYS A 47 0.27 0.26 10.11
C CYS A 47 -0.86 1.29 10.29
N THR A 48 -0.52 2.56 10.44
CA THR A 48 -1.46 3.64 10.72
C THR A 48 -0.94 4.95 10.15
N ILE A 49 -1.87 5.78 9.69
CA ILE A 49 -1.61 7.16 9.28
C ILE A 49 -2.08 8.07 10.42
N ILE A 50 -1.16 8.85 10.98
CA ILE A 50 -1.43 9.67 12.17
C ILE A 50 -2.47 10.76 11.86
N GLU A 51 -2.41 11.33 10.67
CA GLU A 51 -3.27 12.43 10.22
C GLU A 51 -4.62 11.95 9.66
N LEU A 52 -4.96 10.67 9.74
CA LEU A 52 -6.14 10.08 9.10
C LEU A 52 -7.43 10.86 9.37
N ALA A 53 -7.70 11.20 10.63
CA ALA A 53 -8.93 11.94 11.00
C ALA A 53 -9.04 13.32 10.31
N ALA A 54 -7.90 14.00 10.13
CA ALA A 54 -7.87 15.28 9.40
C ALA A 54 -8.09 15.07 7.89
N LEU A 55 -7.53 14.01 7.33
CA LEU A 55 -7.72 13.63 5.92
C LEU A 55 -9.18 13.26 5.63
N GLU A 56 -9.81 12.46 6.48
CA GLU A 56 -11.22 12.11 6.39
C GLU A 56 -12.13 13.36 6.38
N LEU A 57 -11.87 14.31 7.29
CA LEU A 57 -12.61 15.56 7.36
C LEU A 57 -12.49 16.39 6.08
N LEU A 58 -11.28 16.52 5.55
CA LEU A 58 -11.02 17.27 4.33
C LEU A 58 -11.69 16.62 3.11
N VAL A 59 -11.52 15.31 2.94
CA VAL A 59 -12.10 14.55 1.82
C VAL A 59 -13.62 14.58 1.89
N SER A 60 -14.22 14.37 3.05
CA SER A 60 -15.69 14.43 3.24
C SER A 60 -16.26 15.82 2.99
N SER A 61 -15.44 16.88 3.13
CA SER A 61 -15.78 18.25 2.80
C SER A 61 -15.57 18.60 1.31
N GLY A 62 -15.21 17.62 0.47
CA GLY A 62 -14.97 17.80 -0.95
C GLY A 62 -13.64 18.47 -1.31
N VAL A 63 -12.68 18.50 -0.37
CA VAL A 63 -11.36 19.06 -0.62
C VAL A 63 -10.47 18.03 -1.32
N LEU A 64 -9.82 18.46 -2.41
CA LEU A 64 -8.76 17.65 -3.04
C LEU A 64 -7.50 17.69 -2.17
N VAL A 65 -7.08 16.53 -1.68
CA VAL A 65 -5.94 16.41 -0.78
C VAL A 65 -4.74 15.78 -1.50
N VAL A 66 -3.57 16.39 -1.35
CA VAL A 66 -2.28 15.80 -1.75
C VAL A 66 -1.52 15.44 -0.48
N CYS A 67 -1.29 14.16 -0.27
CA CYS A 67 -0.69 13.65 0.97
C CYS A 67 0.22 12.43 0.71
N VAL A 68 0.79 11.85 1.79
CA VAL A 68 1.68 10.67 1.77
C VAL A 68 3.03 10.91 1.08
N GLY A 69 3.10 11.66 -0.03
CA GLY A 69 4.35 12.00 -0.72
C GLY A 69 5.21 10.76 -1.04
N GLY A 70 6.43 10.71 -0.51
CA GLY A 70 7.36 9.60 -0.68
C GLY A 70 7.11 8.38 0.23
N GLY A 71 6.01 8.34 0.99
CA GLY A 71 5.66 7.27 1.93
C GLY A 71 5.34 7.79 3.34
N GLY A 72 5.68 9.04 3.64
CA GLY A 72 5.49 9.66 4.94
C GLY A 72 6.74 9.62 5.83
N ILE A 73 6.66 10.27 6.98
CA ILE A 73 7.71 10.29 8.00
C ILE A 73 7.48 9.12 8.95
N PRO A 74 8.42 8.16 9.02
CA PRO A 74 8.26 7.01 9.91
C PRO A 74 8.38 7.39 11.37
N VAL A 75 7.36 7.05 12.14
CA VAL A 75 7.31 7.30 13.59
C VAL A 75 6.80 6.07 14.31
N VAL A 76 7.15 5.96 15.58
CA VAL A 76 6.62 4.97 16.51
C VAL A 76 6.09 5.67 17.76
N LEU A 77 5.07 5.07 18.38
CA LEU A 77 4.59 5.51 19.68
C LEU A 77 5.37 4.82 20.80
N ASP A 78 5.81 5.59 21.79
CA ASP A 78 6.37 5.02 23.01
C ASP A 78 5.26 4.59 24.00
N GLN A 79 5.67 4.02 25.13
CA GLN A 79 4.76 3.60 26.19
C GLN A 79 3.94 4.76 26.82
N HIS A 80 4.34 6.00 26.56
CA HIS A 80 3.66 7.22 27.02
C HIS A 80 2.86 7.90 25.91
N GLN A 81 2.61 7.20 24.78
CA GLN A 81 1.89 7.71 23.60
C GLN A 81 2.56 8.93 22.95
N ARG A 82 3.88 9.06 23.05
CA ARG A 82 4.65 10.10 22.39
C ARG A 82 5.25 9.56 21.09
N LEU A 83 5.20 10.38 20.05
CA LEU A 83 5.76 10.07 18.74
C LEU A 83 7.28 10.25 18.73
N HIS A 84 7.97 9.25 18.21
CA HIS A 84 9.42 9.27 18.00
C HIS A 84 9.71 8.89 16.54
N GLY A 85 10.54 9.70 15.87
CA GLY A 85 11.05 9.38 14.54
C GLY A 85 11.98 8.16 14.58
N ILE A 86 11.94 7.35 13.54
CA ILE A 86 12.85 6.21 13.37
C ILE A 86 13.57 6.29 12.01
N GLU A 87 14.75 5.69 11.93
CA GLU A 87 15.52 5.58 10.68
C GLU A 87 14.94 4.47 9.78
N ALA A 88 13.92 4.83 9.03
CA ALA A 88 13.27 3.92 8.08
C ALA A 88 12.80 4.70 6.84
N VAL A 89 12.57 4.01 5.75
CA VAL A 89 11.89 4.53 4.57
C VAL A 89 10.63 3.72 4.35
N ILE A 90 9.50 4.39 4.46
CA ILE A 90 8.20 3.75 4.20
C ILE A 90 8.00 3.67 2.69
N ASP A 91 7.48 2.54 2.22
CA ASP A 91 7.12 2.37 0.81
C ASP A 91 5.88 3.21 0.49
N LYS A 92 5.99 4.08 -0.52
CA LYS A 92 4.92 5.01 -0.92
C LYS A 92 3.68 4.29 -1.47
N ASP A 93 3.89 3.17 -2.18
CA ASP A 93 2.81 2.43 -2.82
C ASP A 93 1.98 1.70 -1.75
N LEU A 94 2.65 1.12 -0.74
CA LEU A 94 2.00 0.52 0.42
C LEU A 94 1.30 1.57 1.30
N SER A 95 1.87 2.76 1.45
CA SER A 95 1.22 3.86 2.17
C SER A 95 -0.02 4.37 1.45
N ALA A 96 0.01 4.46 0.12
CA ALA A 96 -1.14 4.83 -0.68
C ALA A 96 -2.28 3.80 -0.54
N ALA A 97 -1.95 2.51 -0.58
CA ALA A 97 -2.93 1.45 -0.37
C ALA A 97 -3.53 1.47 1.05
N LEU A 98 -2.69 1.70 2.07
CA LEU A 98 -3.17 1.85 3.44
C LEU A 98 -4.13 3.03 3.58
N LEU A 99 -3.78 4.19 3.03
CA LEU A 99 -4.63 5.38 3.05
C LEU A 99 -5.94 5.12 2.33
N ALA A 100 -5.90 4.58 1.12
CA ALA A 100 -7.09 4.25 0.34
C ALA A 100 -8.02 3.28 1.09
N THR A 101 -7.44 2.29 1.76
CA THR A 101 -8.19 1.34 2.60
C THR A 101 -8.84 2.02 3.80
N GLN A 102 -8.10 2.90 4.49
CA GLN A 102 -8.61 3.58 5.69
C GLN A 102 -9.66 4.65 5.35
N LEU A 103 -9.60 5.25 4.17
CA LEU A 103 -10.60 6.19 3.66
C LEU A 103 -11.80 5.51 2.96
N ASP A 104 -11.83 4.18 2.91
CA ASP A 104 -12.84 3.39 2.20
C ASP A 104 -13.02 3.86 0.74
N ALA A 105 -11.88 4.03 0.05
CA ALA A 105 -11.86 4.53 -1.32
C ALA A 105 -12.45 3.50 -2.30
N ASP A 106 -13.21 3.97 -3.28
CA ASP A 106 -13.80 3.12 -4.32
C ASP A 106 -12.76 2.53 -5.28
N ALA A 107 -11.66 3.26 -5.49
CA ALA A 107 -10.61 2.85 -6.43
C ALA A 107 -9.22 3.32 -6.00
N LEU A 108 -8.21 2.52 -6.34
CA LEU A 108 -6.79 2.85 -6.19
C LEU A 108 -6.09 2.82 -7.56
N LEU A 109 -5.64 3.98 -8.03
CA LEU A 109 -4.88 4.08 -9.28
C LEU A 109 -3.38 4.21 -8.97
N MET A 110 -2.60 3.28 -9.47
CA MET A 110 -1.14 3.31 -9.39
C MET A 110 -0.53 3.71 -10.72
N LEU A 111 -0.12 4.96 -10.82
CA LEU A 111 0.39 5.55 -12.04
C LEU A 111 1.90 5.35 -12.14
N THR A 112 2.35 4.95 -13.32
CA THR A 112 3.75 4.60 -13.62
C THR A 112 4.11 5.04 -15.05
N ASP A 113 5.25 4.65 -15.54
CA ASP A 113 5.78 4.95 -16.87
C ASP A 113 5.48 3.87 -17.93
N VAL A 114 4.90 2.74 -17.51
CA VAL A 114 4.52 1.66 -18.41
C VAL A 114 3.00 1.55 -18.56
N PRO A 115 2.49 1.14 -19.73
CA PRO A 115 1.05 1.08 -19.97
C PRO A 115 0.35 -0.02 -19.19
N ASN A 116 1.01 -1.16 -18.96
CA ASN A 116 0.43 -2.34 -18.29
C ASN A 116 1.47 -3.03 -17.42
N VAL A 117 0.98 -3.83 -16.48
CA VAL A 117 1.78 -4.89 -15.86
C VAL A 117 2.00 -6.00 -16.88
N GLU A 118 3.20 -6.53 -16.97
CA GLU A 118 3.51 -7.64 -17.88
C GLU A 118 3.85 -8.91 -17.09
N ALA A 119 3.20 -10.01 -17.48
CA ALA A 119 3.65 -11.33 -17.06
C ALA A 119 4.88 -11.72 -17.89
N GLY A 120 5.91 -12.25 -17.22
CA GLY A 120 7.15 -12.67 -17.90
C GLY A 120 8.01 -11.51 -18.39
N TRP A 121 7.98 -10.35 -17.73
CA TRP A 121 8.80 -9.18 -18.06
C TRP A 121 10.26 -9.56 -18.31
N GLY A 122 10.83 -9.03 -19.38
CA GLY A 122 12.22 -9.28 -19.76
C GLY A 122 12.47 -10.63 -20.43
N THR A 123 11.42 -11.40 -20.76
CA THR A 123 11.52 -12.65 -21.51
C THR A 123 10.81 -12.55 -22.86
N PRO A 124 11.10 -13.45 -23.82
CA PRO A 124 10.37 -13.51 -25.09
C PRO A 124 8.88 -13.83 -24.96
N GLN A 125 8.46 -14.31 -23.78
CA GLN A 125 7.06 -14.65 -23.45
C GLN A 125 6.35 -13.50 -22.70
N ALA A 126 6.95 -12.32 -22.62
CA ALA A 126 6.34 -11.16 -21.98
C ALA A 126 5.00 -10.83 -22.64
N ARG A 127 3.96 -10.68 -21.83
CA ARG A 127 2.63 -10.30 -22.31
C ARG A 127 1.97 -9.33 -21.35
N PRO A 128 1.29 -8.29 -21.84
CA PRO A 128 0.54 -7.37 -21.00
C PRO A 128 -0.64 -8.08 -20.34
N LEU A 129 -0.92 -7.68 -19.10
CA LEU A 129 -2.11 -8.06 -18.36
C LEU A 129 -3.12 -6.92 -18.45
N THR A 130 -4.37 -7.22 -18.78
CA THR A 130 -5.47 -6.23 -18.86
C THR A 130 -6.37 -6.34 -17.64
N ASP A 131 -7.05 -7.49 -17.51
CA ASP A 131 -7.88 -7.81 -16.35
C ASP A 131 -7.30 -9.02 -15.63
N VAL A 132 -7.14 -8.91 -14.32
CA VAL A 132 -6.51 -9.95 -13.51
C VAL A 132 -7.03 -9.87 -12.08
N THR A 133 -7.14 -11.01 -11.43
CA THR A 133 -7.48 -11.06 -10.00
C THR A 133 -6.22 -10.91 -9.13
N ALA A 134 -6.41 -10.50 -7.88
CA ALA A 134 -5.31 -10.43 -6.91
C ALA A 134 -4.63 -11.79 -6.73
N ASP A 135 -5.40 -12.88 -6.70
CA ASP A 135 -4.86 -14.24 -6.57
C ASP A 135 -4.00 -14.63 -7.77
N GLU A 136 -4.45 -14.35 -9.00
CA GLU A 136 -3.65 -14.60 -10.20
C GLU A 136 -2.34 -13.84 -10.20
N LEU A 137 -2.36 -12.55 -9.77
CA LEU A 137 -1.13 -11.75 -9.64
C LEU A 137 -0.16 -12.34 -8.61
N ARG A 138 -0.66 -12.84 -7.49
CA ARG A 138 0.19 -13.46 -6.46
C ARG A 138 0.84 -14.77 -6.93
N MET A 139 0.24 -15.47 -7.89
CA MET A 139 0.84 -16.67 -8.49
C MET A 139 1.95 -16.34 -9.49
N LEU A 140 2.00 -15.11 -10.00
CA LEU A 140 3.04 -14.67 -10.91
C LEU A 140 4.30 -14.24 -10.16
N LYS A 141 5.47 -14.50 -10.75
CA LYS A 141 6.74 -14.05 -10.22
C LYS A 141 7.12 -12.74 -10.88
N PHE A 142 7.25 -11.70 -10.09
CA PHE A 142 7.76 -10.41 -10.53
C PHE A 142 9.20 -10.23 -10.03
N ALA A 143 10.06 -9.70 -10.91
CA ALA A 143 11.42 -9.37 -10.52
C ALA A 143 11.41 -8.28 -9.41
N PRO A 144 12.36 -8.32 -8.47
CA PRO A 144 12.55 -7.22 -7.54
C PRO A 144 12.73 -5.90 -8.27
N GLY A 145 11.93 -4.90 -7.94
CA GLY A 145 11.96 -3.60 -8.59
C GLY A 145 10.73 -2.76 -8.26
N SER A 146 10.47 -1.74 -9.05
CA SER A 146 9.40 -0.76 -8.79
C SER A 146 7.98 -1.35 -8.96
N MET A 147 7.81 -2.41 -9.74
CA MET A 147 6.49 -3.00 -10.02
C MET A 147 5.97 -3.89 -8.88
N ALA A 148 6.84 -4.67 -8.25
CA ALA A 148 6.43 -5.60 -7.18
C ALA A 148 5.74 -4.89 -5.99
N PRO A 149 6.22 -3.77 -5.45
CA PRO A 149 5.52 -3.01 -4.41
C PRO A 149 4.14 -2.51 -4.86
N LYS A 150 3.99 -2.07 -6.11
CA LYS A 150 2.70 -1.60 -6.66
C LYS A 150 1.68 -2.73 -6.72
N ILE A 151 2.10 -3.90 -7.18
CA ILE A 151 1.25 -5.09 -7.24
C ILE A 151 0.83 -5.50 -5.82
N GLU A 152 1.77 -5.56 -4.89
CA GLU A 152 1.46 -5.90 -3.49
C GLU A 152 0.49 -4.90 -2.87
N ALA A 153 0.70 -3.60 -3.09
CA ALA A 153 -0.17 -2.54 -2.61
C ALA A 153 -1.59 -2.66 -3.21
N ALA A 154 -1.69 -2.89 -4.52
CA ALA A 154 -2.97 -3.10 -5.20
C ALA A 154 -3.71 -4.34 -4.68
N CYS A 155 -3.01 -5.46 -4.50
CA CYS A 155 -3.60 -6.67 -3.94
C CYS A 155 -4.13 -6.46 -2.51
N ARG A 156 -3.35 -5.80 -1.64
CA ARG A 156 -3.80 -5.47 -0.26
C ARG A 156 -5.05 -4.60 -0.24
N PHE A 157 -5.09 -3.59 -1.10
CA PHE A 157 -6.27 -2.73 -1.20
C PHE A 157 -7.51 -3.53 -1.63
N ILE A 158 -7.40 -4.35 -2.67
CA ILE A 158 -8.49 -5.19 -3.17
C ILE A 158 -8.97 -6.18 -2.10
N GLU A 159 -8.05 -6.86 -1.42
CA GLU A 159 -8.37 -7.83 -0.36
C GLU A 159 -9.08 -7.16 0.83
N ALA A 160 -8.72 -5.92 1.14
CA ALA A 160 -9.29 -5.19 2.27
C ALA A 160 -10.65 -4.56 1.96
N THR A 161 -10.87 -4.08 0.73
CA THR A 161 -12.04 -3.26 0.37
C THR A 161 -13.00 -3.94 -0.61
N GLY A 162 -12.50 -4.87 -1.42
CA GLY A 162 -13.24 -5.41 -2.57
C GLY A 162 -13.43 -4.39 -3.71
N GLY A 163 -12.78 -3.24 -3.64
CA GLY A 163 -12.85 -2.16 -4.61
C GLY A 163 -12.17 -2.49 -5.94
N ILE A 164 -11.64 -1.49 -6.62
CA ILE A 164 -10.93 -1.63 -7.90
C ILE A 164 -9.52 -1.04 -7.76
N ALA A 165 -8.50 -1.77 -8.17
CA ALA A 165 -7.18 -1.19 -8.36
C ALA A 165 -6.80 -1.23 -9.85
N ALA A 166 -6.06 -0.22 -10.31
CA ALA A 166 -5.52 -0.21 -11.65
C ALA A 166 -4.07 0.30 -11.66
N ILE A 167 -3.24 -0.34 -12.49
CA ILE A 167 -1.83 0.04 -12.70
C ILE A 167 -1.64 0.37 -14.18
N GLY A 168 -1.04 1.52 -14.47
CA GLY A 168 -0.77 1.91 -15.86
C GLY A 168 -0.14 3.29 -15.99
N ALA A 169 -0.03 3.75 -17.24
CA ALA A 169 0.67 4.99 -17.54
C ALA A 169 -0.05 6.23 -16.99
N LEU A 170 0.73 7.20 -16.50
CA LEU A 170 0.20 8.47 -15.98
C LEU A 170 -0.70 9.19 -17.00
N ALA A 171 -0.33 9.15 -18.28
CA ALA A 171 -1.11 9.78 -19.34
C ALA A 171 -2.49 9.15 -19.55
N ASP A 172 -2.67 7.91 -19.13
CA ASP A 172 -3.90 7.15 -19.29
C ASP A 172 -4.82 7.16 -18.05
N ALA A 173 -4.50 7.98 -17.02
CA ALA A 173 -5.21 7.96 -15.74
C ALA A 173 -6.76 7.99 -15.85
N PRO A 174 -7.40 8.84 -16.70
CA PRO A 174 -8.85 8.80 -16.87
C PRO A 174 -9.36 7.52 -17.50
N ALA A 175 -8.57 6.91 -18.38
CA ALA A 175 -8.93 5.65 -19.04
C ALA A 175 -8.74 4.45 -18.11
N LEU A 176 -7.72 4.48 -17.22
CA LEU A 176 -7.54 3.50 -16.16
C LEU A 176 -8.75 3.43 -15.25
N LEU A 177 -9.29 4.58 -14.85
CA LEU A 177 -10.47 4.64 -13.97
C LEU A 177 -11.71 4.02 -14.64
N ARG A 178 -11.87 4.18 -15.96
CA ARG A 178 -12.95 3.55 -16.72
C ARG A 178 -12.71 2.07 -17.06
N GLY A 179 -11.49 1.58 -16.89
CA GLY A 179 -11.11 0.22 -17.29
C GLY A 179 -10.78 0.07 -18.78
N ASP A 180 -10.59 1.18 -19.52
CA ASP A 180 -10.28 1.15 -20.96
C ASP A 180 -8.80 0.90 -21.24
N ARG A 181 -7.94 1.10 -20.25
CA ARG A 181 -6.47 1.00 -20.35
C ARG A 181 -5.87 0.44 -19.06
N GLY A 182 -4.60 0.03 -19.16
CA GLY A 182 -3.82 -0.46 -18.03
C GLY A 182 -4.14 -1.88 -17.61
N THR A 183 -3.65 -2.25 -16.45
CA THR A 183 -3.97 -3.51 -15.79
C THR A 183 -4.97 -3.24 -14.67
N ARG A 184 -6.18 -3.74 -14.83
CA ARG A 184 -7.23 -3.70 -13.81
C ARG A 184 -7.12 -4.93 -12.93
N ILE A 185 -7.15 -4.70 -11.62
CA ILE A 185 -7.05 -5.74 -10.60
C ILE A 185 -8.38 -5.77 -9.83
N THR A 186 -8.94 -6.94 -9.68
CA THR A 186 -10.23 -7.15 -9.00
C THR A 186 -10.11 -8.21 -7.91
N ALA A 187 -11.09 -8.25 -7.02
CA ALA A 187 -11.22 -9.34 -6.07
C ALA A 187 -11.37 -10.69 -6.79
N PRO A 188 -10.96 -11.79 -6.18
CA PRO A 188 -11.24 -13.11 -6.72
C PRO A 188 -12.75 -13.24 -6.98
N THR A 189 -13.13 -13.72 -8.16
CA THR A 189 -14.50 -14.10 -8.41
C THR A 189 -14.82 -15.25 -7.45
N SER A 190 -15.62 -14.97 -6.42
CA SER A 190 -16.18 -16.03 -5.59
C SER A 190 -16.97 -16.94 -6.52
N SER A 191 -16.43 -18.11 -6.84
CA SER A 191 -17.25 -19.16 -7.44
C SER A 191 -18.42 -19.40 -6.49
N PRO A 192 -19.67 -19.41 -6.99
CA PRO A 192 -20.78 -19.78 -6.12
C PRO A 192 -20.48 -21.15 -5.52
N PRO A 193 -20.77 -21.39 -4.23
CA PRO A 193 -20.62 -22.71 -3.63
C PRO A 193 -21.43 -23.68 -4.51
N GLY A 194 -20.76 -24.74 -4.95
CA GLY A 194 -21.19 -25.66 -5.99
C GLY A 194 -22.66 -26.05 -5.91
N ALA A 195 -23.29 -26.04 -7.05
CA ALA A 195 -24.55 -26.69 -7.30
C ALA A 195 -24.40 -28.21 -7.29
#